data_16c4beda3be1b070dbf52d0493eb74b4
#
_entry.id   16c4beda3be1b070dbf52d0493eb74b4
#
_cell.length_a   1.000
_cell.length_b   1.000
_cell.length_c   1.000
_cell.angle_alpha   90.00
_cell.angle_beta   90.00
_cell.angle_gamma   90.00
#
_symmetry.space_group_name_H-M   'P 1'
#
loop_
_entity.id
_entity.type
_entity.pdbx_description
1 polymer ?
#
loop_
_entity_poly.entity_id
_entity_poly.type
_entity_poly.pdbx_seq_one_letter_code
_entity_poly.pdbx_strand_id
1 'polypeptide(L)'
;TILHTETAKQKLFPLDLELTNEGVVKWLERRVIPKNRQFADEILKTLGLSVNNTKGIIDVCMGLSLNDSYWVVPADFDGKYADYNLYENRFSEALSLVAYTGVGGSREAFSTSPELTTNGMLRKAWRFVEDDGIYLYKGGTEGAANTGNEPYSEYYACQDRKSVV
;
A
#
# COMPACT_ATOMS: atom_id res chain seq x y z
N THR A 1 19.55 -12.49 4.17
CA THR A 1 20.47 -13.01 3.14
C THR A 1 19.66 -13.63 2.02
N ILE A 2 19.97 -13.29 0.76
CA ILE A 2 19.41 -13.96 -0.42
C ILE A 2 19.96 -15.38 -0.43
N LEU A 3 19.06 -16.36 -0.40
CA LEU A 3 19.43 -17.79 -0.43
C LEU A 3 19.39 -18.36 -1.84
N HIS A 4 18.47 -17.87 -2.66
CA HIS A 4 18.29 -18.33 -4.03
C HIS A 4 17.70 -17.20 -4.89
N THR A 5 18.07 -17.18 -6.15
CA THR A 5 17.51 -16.27 -7.16
C THR A 5 17.21 -17.03 -8.44
N GLU A 6 15.97 -16.97 -8.90
CA GLU A 6 15.54 -17.59 -10.16
C GLU A 6 15.96 -16.70 -11.35
N THR A 7 17.22 -16.78 -11.72
CA THR A 7 17.84 -15.93 -12.76
C THR A 7 17.21 -16.11 -14.15
N ALA A 8 16.62 -17.27 -14.44
CA ALA A 8 15.87 -17.50 -15.68
C ALA A 8 14.65 -16.58 -15.79
N LYS A 9 14.15 -16.06 -14.68
CA LYS A 9 12.99 -15.15 -14.59
C LYS A 9 13.39 -13.70 -14.28
N GLN A 10 14.65 -13.32 -14.50
CA GLN A 10 15.15 -11.98 -14.16
C GLN A 10 14.30 -10.84 -14.75
N LYS A 11 13.70 -11.03 -15.92
CA LYS A 11 12.80 -10.04 -16.55
C LYS A 11 11.50 -9.79 -15.77
N LEU A 12 11.17 -10.66 -14.83
CA LEU A 12 9.98 -10.55 -13.99
C LEU A 12 10.28 -9.89 -12.64
N PHE A 13 11.53 -9.54 -12.36
CA PHE A 13 11.88 -8.84 -11.13
C PHE A 13 11.45 -7.38 -11.18
N PRO A 14 11.19 -6.75 -10.02
CA PRO A 14 10.95 -5.31 -9.96
C PRO A 14 12.10 -4.55 -10.63
N LEU A 15 11.78 -3.54 -11.44
CA LEU A 15 12.77 -2.78 -12.21
C LEU A 15 13.80 -2.05 -11.33
N ASP A 16 13.39 -1.66 -10.12
CA ASP A 16 14.21 -0.94 -9.15
C ASP A 16 14.84 -1.84 -8.08
N LEU A 17 14.74 -3.17 -8.24
CA LEU A 17 15.29 -4.14 -7.31
C LEU A 17 16.76 -4.45 -7.67
N GLU A 18 17.69 -4.02 -6.82
CA GLU A 18 19.05 -4.51 -6.84
C GLU A 18 19.11 -5.89 -6.17
N LEU A 19 19.66 -6.89 -6.88
CA LEU A 19 19.78 -8.28 -6.39
C LEU A 19 20.94 -8.43 -5.40
N THR A 20 20.97 -7.59 -4.38
CA THR A 20 21.85 -7.64 -3.22
C THR A 20 21.02 -7.72 -1.94
N ASN A 21 21.59 -8.15 -0.83
CA ASN A 21 20.87 -8.18 0.46
C ASN A 21 20.35 -6.79 0.83
N GLU A 22 21.19 -5.77 0.63
CA GLU A 22 20.86 -4.37 0.91
C GLU A 22 19.79 -3.85 -0.04
N GLY A 23 19.84 -4.22 -1.32
CA GLY A 23 18.86 -3.85 -2.32
C GLY A 23 17.48 -4.43 -2.02
N VAL A 24 17.41 -5.70 -1.62
CA VAL A 24 16.15 -6.35 -1.19
C VAL A 24 15.59 -5.68 0.06
N VAL A 25 16.42 -5.37 1.06
CA VAL A 25 15.95 -4.65 2.26
C VAL A 25 15.38 -3.29 1.91
N LYS A 26 16.09 -2.49 1.09
CA LYS A 26 15.61 -1.18 0.62
C LYS A 26 14.30 -1.30 -0.17
N TRP A 27 14.16 -2.32 -1.00
CA TRP A 27 12.93 -2.56 -1.75
C TRP A 27 11.76 -2.88 -0.81
N LEU A 28 11.96 -3.72 0.21
CA LEU A 28 10.95 -4.01 1.24
C LEU A 28 10.56 -2.77 2.05
N GLU A 29 11.53 -1.93 2.42
CA GLU A 29 11.29 -0.68 3.14
C GLU A 29 10.43 0.32 2.34
N ARG A 30 10.53 0.31 1.01
CA ARG A 30 9.68 1.12 0.13
C ARG A 30 8.28 0.55 -0.08
N ARG A 31 8.06 -0.70 0.32
CA ARG A 31 6.77 -1.40 0.20
C ARG A 31 5.92 -1.30 1.46
N VAL A 32 6.30 -0.50 2.41
CA VAL A 32 5.49 -0.24 3.61
C VAL A 32 5.06 1.21 3.66
N ILE A 33 4.01 1.47 4.41
CA ILE A 33 3.47 2.81 4.62
C ILE A 33 4.57 3.78 5.06
N PRO A 34 4.73 4.96 4.41
CA PRO A 34 5.73 5.94 4.81
C PRO A 34 5.45 6.48 6.20
N LYS A 35 6.52 6.66 7.00
CA LYS A 35 6.44 7.18 8.38
C LYS A 35 5.79 8.58 8.48
N ASN A 36 5.93 9.38 7.44
CA ASN A 36 5.41 10.74 7.35
C ASN A 36 4.04 10.82 6.66
N ARG A 37 3.41 9.69 6.34
CA ARG A 37 2.03 9.69 5.86
C ARG A 37 1.08 10.08 6.98
N GLN A 38 0.14 10.95 6.68
CA GLN A 38 -0.93 11.32 7.60
C GLN A 38 -1.69 10.07 8.06
N PHE A 39 -1.87 9.94 9.38
CA PHE A 39 -2.51 8.80 10.05
C PHE A 39 -1.79 7.46 9.96
N ALA A 40 -0.48 7.44 9.61
CA ALA A 40 0.29 6.19 9.56
C ALA A 40 0.31 5.46 10.91
N ASP A 41 0.51 6.19 12.01
CA ASP A 41 0.52 5.62 13.35
C ASP A 41 -0.85 5.06 13.74
N GLU A 42 -1.93 5.75 13.41
CA GLU A 42 -3.30 5.33 13.68
C GLU A 42 -3.66 4.04 12.92
N ILE A 43 -3.29 3.97 11.62
CA ILE A 43 -3.47 2.76 10.81
C ILE A 43 -2.72 1.58 11.44
N LEU A 44 -1.46 1.76 11.78
CA LEU A 44 -0.63 0.68 12.31
C LEU A 44 -1.03 0.26 13.73
N LYS A 45 -1.46 1.19 14.58
CA LYS A 45 -1.99 0.88 15.93
C LYS A 45 -3.22 -0.03 15.85
N THR A 46 -4.07 0.12 14.85
CA THR A 46 -5.24 -0.76 14.63
C THR A 46 -4.81 -2.23 14.50
N LEU A 47 -3.61 -2.48 13.97
CA LEU A 47 -3.03 -3.82 13.81
C LEU A 47 -2.03 -4.19 14.93
N GLY A 48 -1.84 -3.33 15.94
CA GLY A 48 -0.85 -3.52 16.98
C GLY A 48 0.60 -3.37 16.50
N LEU A 49 0.81 -2.63 15.41
CA LEU A 49 2.11 -2.39 14.78
C LEU A 49 2.61 -0.97 15.05
N SER A 50 3.87 -0.70 14.66
CA SER A 50 4.48 0.63 14.66
C SER A 50 5.21 0.90 13.34
N VAL A 51 5.41 2.17 13.00
CA VAL A 51 6.10 2.62 11.77
C VAL A 51 7.56 2.14 11.65
N ASN A 52 8.16 1.70 12.76
CA ASN A 52 9.53 1.19 12.77
C ASN A 52 9.60 -0.34 12.58
N ASN A 53 8.47 -1.03 12.52
CA ASN A 53 8.40 -2.47 12.39
C ASN A 53 8.11 -2.89 10.93
N THR A 54 9.03 -2.59 10.01
CA THR A 54 8.92 -2.97 8.58
C THR A 54 8.59 -4.44 8.40
N LYS A 55 9.30 -5.33 9.13
CA LYS A 55 9.04 -6.77 9.05
C LYS A 55 7.61 -7.12 9.44
N GLY A 56 7.14 -6.63 10.58
CA GLY A 56 5.78 -6.91 11.05
C GLY A 56 4.71 -6.37 10.10
N ILE A 57 4.96 -5.22 9.45
CA ILE A 57 4.04 -4.68 8.43
C ILE A 57 4.01 -5.61 7.21
N ILE A 58 5.16 -6.05 6.72
CA ILE A 58 5.26 -6.99 5.59
C ILE A 58 4.60 -8.33 5.93
N ASP A 59 4.83 -8.87 7.13
CA ASP A 59 4.22 -10.13 7.57
C ASP A 59 2.67 -10.06 7.55
N VAL A 60 2.08 -8.90 7.82
CA VAL A 60 0.62 -8.69 7.79
C VAL A 60 0.12 -8.46 6.36
N CYS A 61 0.76 -7.58 5.59
CA CYS A 61 0.26 -7.17 4.27
C CYS A 61 0.83 -8.01 3.13
N MET A 62 1.77 -8.93 3.39
CA MET A 62 2.50 -9.71 2.37
C MET A 62 3.16 -8.82 1.30
N GLY A 63 3.44 -7.56 1.62
CA GLY A 63 3.92 -6.56 0.67
C GLY A 63 2.98 -6.32 -0.53
N LEU A 64 1.74 -6.74 -0.46
CA LEU A 64 0.75 -6.58 -1.53
C LEU A 64 0.45 -5.10 -1.79
N SER A 65 0.32 -4.74 -3.05
CA SER A 65 0.07 -3.37 -3.49
C SER A 65 -0.90 -3.35 -4.67
N LEU A 66 -1.59 -2.23 -4.88
CA LEU A 66 -2.38 -1.95 -6.08
C LEU A 66 -1.55 -1.29 -7.21
N ASN A 67 -0.23 -1.17 -7.03
CA ASN A 67 0.68 -0.60 -8.03
C ASN A 67 1.41 -1.67 -8.87
N ASP A 68 1.46 -2.90 -8.37
CA ASP A 68 2.14 -4.04 -9.01
C ASP A 68 1.58 -5.38 -8.51
N SER A 69 2.09 -6.49 -9.03
CA SER A 69 1.69 -7.87 -8.66
C SER A 69 2.76 -8.63 -7.87
N TYR A 70 3.68 -7.92 -7.23
CA TYR A 70 4.66 -8.56 -6.35
C TYR A 70 4.08 -8.79 -4.96
N TRP A 71 4.51 -9.88 -4.33
CA TRP A 71 4.20 -10.18 -2.94
C TRP A 71 5.37 -10.81 -2.21
N VAL A 72 5.29 -10.84 -0.89
CA VAL A 72 6.32 -11.36 0.01
C VAL A 72 5.68 -12.36 0.96
N VAL A 73 6.08 -13.60 0.85
CA VAL A 73 5.54 -14.70 1.66
C VAL A 73 6.66 -15.54 2.27
N PRO A 74 6.39 -16.28 3.37
CA PRO A 74 7.32 -17.27 3.89
C PRO A 74 7.69 -18.32 2.83
N ALA A 75 8.88 -18.92 2.95
CA ALA A 75 9.36 -19.89 1.97
C ALA A 75 8.52 -21.19 1.92
N ASP A 76 7.84 -21.51 3.00
CA ASP A 76 6.95 -22.67 3.17
C ASP A 76 5.47 -22.33 3.00
N PHE A 77 5.18 -21.11 2.49
CA PHE A 77 3.81 -20.68 2.25
C PHE A 77 3.19 -21.41 1.07
N ASP A 78 2.06 -22.09 1.28
CA ASP A 78 1.35 -22.92 0.28
C ASP A 78 0.15 -22.22 -0.39
N GLY A 79 -0.16 -20.96 0.01
CA GLY A 79 -1.24 -20.17 -0.58
C GLY A 79 -0.93 -19.69 -1.99
N LYS A 80 -1.96 -19.37 -2.76
CA LYS A 80 -1.85 -18.84 -4.12
C LYS A 80 -2.06 -17.36 -4.15
N TYR A 81 -1.33 -16.63 -5.00
CA TYR A 81 -1.48 -15.19 -5.18
C TYR A 81 -2.93 -14.77 -5.48
N ALA A 82 -3.67 -15.59 -6.25
CA ALA A 82 -5.07 -15.31 -6.58
C ALA A 82 -5.97 -15.17 -5.34
N ASP A 83 -5.66 -15.88 -4.26
CA ASP A 83 -6.48 -15.87 -3.04
C ASP A 83 -6.21 -14.65 -2.13
N TYR A 84 -5.15 -13.87 -2.42
CA TYR A 84 -4.69 -12.77 -1.55
C TYR A 84 -4.55 -11.44 -2.25
N ASN A 85 -4.39 -11.40 -3.58
CA ASN A 85 -4.16 -10.14 -4.30
C ASN A 85 -5.27 -9.12 -4.05
N LEU A 86 -4.90 -7.83 -4.07
CA LEU A 86 -5.82 -6.73 -3.75
C LEU A 86 -6.70 -6.30 -4.94
N TYR A 87 -6.50 -6.89 -6.11
CA TYR A 87 -7.29 -6.56 -7.31
C TYR A 87 -8.62 -7.33 -7.35
N GLU A 88 -8.62 -8.55 -6.85
CA GLU A 88 -9.75 -9.49 -6.90
C GLU A 88 -10.35 -9.78 -5.53
N ASN A 89 -9.62 -9.49 -4.46
CA ASN A 89 -10.04 -9.77 -3.10
C ASN A 89 -10.36 -8.48 -2.35
N ARG A 90 -11.41 -8.51 -1.55
CA ARG A 90 -11.78 -7.40 -0.67
C ARG A 90 -10.71 -7.17 0.38
N PHE A 91 -10.52 -5.92 0.74
CA PHE A 91 -9.62 -5.49 1.81
C PHE A 91 -10.37 -4.70 2.89
N SER A 92 -9.71 -4.45 4.03
CA SER A 92 -10.31 -3.85 5.21
C SER A 92 -10.91 -2.47 4.96
N GLU A 93 -12.22 -2.35 5.11
CA GLU A 93 -12.91 -1.06 5.12
C GLU A 93 -12.62 -0.25 6.39
N ALA A 94 -12.39 -0.92 7.52
CA ALA A 94 -12.05 -0.26 8.77
C ALA A 94 -10.68 0.44 8.67
N LEU A 95 -9.68 -0.23 8.09
CA LEU A 95 -8.38 0.41 7.82
C LEU A 95 -8.52 1.58 6.85
N SER A 96 -9.35 1.47 5.83
CA SER A 96 -9.65 2.57 4.90
C SER A 96 -10.26 3.78 5.61
N LEU A 97 -11.19 3.55 6.54
CA LEU A 97 -11.79 4.62 7.35
C LEU A 97 -10.72 5.32 8.22
N VAL A 98 -9.90 4.55 8.94
CA VAL A 98 -8.78 5.12 9.74
C VAL A 98 -7.82 5.90 8.86
N ALA A 99 -7.47 5.38 7.68
CA ALA A 99 -6.55 6.01 6.73
C ALA A 99 -7.05 7.36 6.21
N TYR A 100 -8.35 7.59 6.18
CA TYR A 100 -8.94 8.84 5.72
C TYR A 100 -9.28 9.82 6.83
N THR A 101 -9.73 9.32 7.98
CA THR A 101 -10.28 10.15 9.08
C THR A 101 -9.32 10.29 10.27
N GLY A 102 -8.37 9.39 10.43
CA GLY A 102 -7.53 9.27 11.63
C GLY A 102 -8.26 8.69 12.84
N VAL A 103 -9.55 8.35 12.69
CA VAL A 103 -10.34 7.82 13.81
C VAL A 103 -10.28 6.29 13.79
N GLY A 104 -9.56 5.73 14.76
CA GLY A 104 -9.42 4.28 14.93
C GLY A 104 -10.67 3.64 15.51
N GLY A 105 -10.97 2.45 15.02
CA GLY A 105 -12.01 1.55 15.55
C GLY A 105 -11.42 0.46 16.46
N SER A 106 -12.14 -0.64 16.59
CA SER A 106 -11.68 -1.84 17.29
C SER A 106 -10.47 -2.46 16.55
N ARG A 107 -9.62 -3.14 17.33
CA ARG A 107 -8.43 -3.82 16.84
C ARG A 107 -8.82 -4.91 15.83
N GLU A 108 -8.26 -4.85 14.62
CA GLU A 108 -8.38 -5.92 13.64
C GLU A 108 -7.25 -6.94 13.82
N ALA A 109 -7.59 -8.22 13.77
CA ALA A 109 -6.61 -9.27 14.04
C ALA A 109 -5.63 -9.50 12.89
N PHE A 110 -6.13 -9.58 11.66
CA PHE A 110 -5.35 -9.71 10.42
C PHE A 110 -6.18 -9.21 9.25
N SER A 111 -5.64 -8.28 8.48
CA SER A 111 -6.28 -7.86 7.25
C SER A 111 -5.25 -7.34 6.27
N THR A 112 -5.21 -7.93 5.09
CA THR A 112 -4.51 -7.34 3.96
C THR A 112 -5.22 -6.05 3.57
N SER A 113 -4.45 -4.99 3.37
CA SER A 113 -5.01 -3.71 2.94
C SER A 113 -3.97 -2.94 2.15
N PRO A 114 -4.36 -2.28 1.05
CA PRO A 114 -3.47 -1.42 0.29
C PRO A 114 -3.01 -0.21 1.10
N GLU A 115 -3.67 0.11 2.22
CA GLU A 115 -3.27 1.20 3.11
C GLU A 115 -1.87 1.01 3.69
N LEU A 116 -1.44 -0.25 3.89
CA LEU A 116 -0.15 -0.59 4.46
C LEU A 116 1.03 -0.44 3.48
N THR A 117 0.75 -0.26 2.19
CA THR A 117 1.76 -0.14 1.12
C THR A 117 1.58 1.11 0.26
N THR A 118 0.60 1.96 0.57
CA THR A 118 0.31 3.16 -0.20
C THR A 118 1.23 4.31 0.17
N ASN A 119 1.94 4.84 -0.82
CA ASN A 119 2.86 5.96 -0.70
C ASN A 119 2.17 7.34 -0.67
N GLY A 120 2.95 8.36 -0.30
CA GLY A 120 2.55 9.77 -0.26
C GLY A 120 2.09 10.23 1.12
N MET A 121 2.22 11.54 1.40
CA MET A 121 2.08 12.11 2.75
C MET A 121 0.64 12.43 3.13
N LEU A 122 -0.19 12.89 2.20
CA LEU A 122 -1.55 13.33 2.49
C LEU A 122 -2.48 12.15 2.79
N ARG A 123 -3.53 12.42 3.55
CA ARG A 123 -4.58 11.43 3.83
C ARG A 123 -5.19 10.91 2.54
N LYS A 124 -5.40 9.62 2.50
CA LYS A 124 -6.02 8.92 1.38
C LYS A 124 -6.54 7.57 1.86
N ALA A 125 -7.52 7.03 1.13
CA ALA A 125 -8.05 5.70 1.42
C ALA A 125 -8.46 5.00 0.14
N TRP A 126 -8.18 3.72 0.07
CA TRP A 126 -8.69 2.85 -0.97
C TRP A 126 -10.07 2.32 -0.60
N ARG A 127 -10.96 2.27 -1.57
CA ARG A 127 -12.32 1.74 -1.41
C ARG A 127 -12.58 0.72 -2.49
N PHE A 128 -13.03 -0.45 -2.06
CA PHE A 128 -13.56 -1.47 -2.96
C PHE A 128 -15.08 -1.24 -3.05
N VAL A 129 -15.55 -0.88 -4.24
CA VAL A 129 -16.98 -0.67 -4.50
C VAL A 129 -17.47 -1.86 -5.30
N GLU A 130 -18.42 -2.63 -4.74
CA GLU A 130 -18.95 -3.83 -5.37
C GLU A 130 -19.58 -3.49 -6.72
N ASP A 131 -19.29 -4.32 -7.73
CA ASP A 131 -19.73 -4.16 -9.12
C ASP A 131 -19.24 -2.90 -9.86
N ASP A 132 -18.38 -2.09 -9.24
CA ASP A 132 -17.91 -0.82 -9.84
C ASP A 132 -16.37 -0.73 -9.90
N GLY A 133 -15.66 -1.17 -8.87
CA GLY A 133 -14.20 -1.25 -8.89
C GLY A 133 -13.50 -0.73 -7.65
N ILE A 134 -12.21 -0.41 -7.82
CA ILE A 134 -11.34 0.06 -6.74
C ILE A 134 -11.02 1.53 -6.96
N TYR A 135 -11.28 2.35 -5.94
CA TYR A 135 -11.11 3.79 -5.98
C TYR A 135 -10.13 4.29 -4.91
N LEU A 136 -9.31 5.26 -5.27
CA LEU A 136 -8.45 5.98 -4.33
C LEU A 136 -9.08 7.34 -3.99
N TYR A 137 -9.59 7.47 -2.77
CA TYR A 137 -10.04 8.74 -2.21
C TYR A 137 -8.84 9.50 -1.66
N LYS A 138 -8.69 10.76 -2.04
CA LYS A 138 -7.59 11.63 -1.59
C LYS A 138 -8.13 12.86 -0.90
N GLY A 139 -7.52 13.23 0.24
CA GLY A 139 -7.73 14.53 0.87
C GLY A 139 -6.67 15.52 0.41
N GLY A 140 -7.03 16.80 0.42
CA GLY A 140 -6.08 17.88 0.20
C GLY A 140 -5.39 18.32 1.50
N THR A 141 -4.42 19.23 1.39
CA THR A 141 -3.75 19.85 2.53
C THR A 141 -4.73 20.70 3.34
N GLU A 142 -4.50 20.73 4.66
CA GLU A 142 -5.29 21.52 5.60
C GLU A 142 -4.39 22.60 6.24
N GLY A 143 -4.96 23.75 6.53
CA GLY A 143 -4.28 24.85 7.20
C GLY A 143 -4.36 26.18 6.45
N ALA A 144 -4.04 27.28 7.13
CA ALA A 144 -4.28 28.65 6.66
C ALA A 144 -3.52 29.06 5.38
N ALA A 145 -2.43 28.35 5.04
CA ALA A 145 -1.62 28.63 3.85
C ALA A 145 -1.88 27.65 2.68
N ASN A 146 -2.75 26.64 2.88
CA ASN A 146 -2.98 25.58 1.92
C ASN A 146 -4.42 25.63 1.41
N THR A 147 -4.59 25.39 0.12
CA THR A 147 -5.90 25.50 -0.54
C THR A 147 -6.67 24.18 -0.58
N GLY A 148 -6.00 23.06 -0.27
CA GLY A 148 -6.59 21.72 -0.35
C GLY A 148 -6.97 21.26 -1.76
N ASN A 149 -6.41 21.90 -2.78
CA ASN A 149 -6.79 21.70 -4.18
C ASN A 149 -6.02 20.57 -4.88
N GLU A 150 -5.09 19.92 -4.19
CA GLU A 150 -4.25 18.86 -4.77
C GLU A 150 -5.07 17.73 -5.42
N PRO A 151 -6.15 17.20 -4.79
CA PRO A 151 -6.96 16.15 -5.41
C PRO A 151 -7.63 16.60 -6.70
N TYR A 152 -8.07 17.85 -6.77
CA TYR A 152 -8.68 18.41 -7.99
C TYR A 152 -7.65 18.56 -9.11
N SER A 153 -6.45 19.06 -8.79
CA SER A 153 -5.36 19.20 -9.75
C SER A 153 -4.96 17.84 -10.33
N GLU A 154 -4.86 16.81 -9.50
CA GLU A 154 -4.56 15.44 -9.94
C GLU A 154 -5.70 14.88 -10.81
N TYR A 155 -6.96 15.11 -10.44
CA TYR A 155 -8.11 14.68 -11.22
C TYR A 155 -8.09 15.29 -12.62
N TYR A 156 -7.91 16.62 -12.74
CA TYR A 156 -7.84 17.29 -14.02
C TYR A 156 -6.66 16.82 -14.87
N ALA A 157 -5.48 16.64 -14.26
CA ALA A 157 -4.32 16.11 -14.97
C ALA A 157 -4.54 14.69 -15.51
N CYS A 158 -5.29 13.85 -14.79
CA CYS A 158 -5.66 12.51 -15.27
C CYS A 158 -6.67 12.56 -16.41
N GLN A 159 -7.59 13.52 -16.43
CA GLN A 159 -8.54 13.67 -17.53
C GLN A 159 -7.85 14.18 -18.80
N ASP A 160 -6.90 15.10 -18.67
CA ASP A 160 -6.15 15.66 -19.79
C ASP A 160 -5.32 14.59 -20.51
N ARG A 161 -4.71 13.65 -19.77
CA ARG A 161 -4.00 12.51 -20.36
C ARG A 161 -4.89 11.54 -21.15
N LYS A 162 -6.18 11.43 -20.85
CA LYS A 162 -7.13 10.61 -21.59
C LYS A 162 -7.52 11.21 -22.93
N SER A 163 -7.32 12.52 -23.10
CA SER A 163 -7.63 13.22 -24.36
C SER A 163 -6.46 13.24 -25.37
N VAL A 164 -5.32 12.65 -25.04
CA VAL A 164 -4.09 12.64 -25.86
C VAL A 164 -3.80 11.24 -26.47
N VAL A 165 -4.76 10.32 -26.46
CA VAL A 165 -4.65 9.00 -27.10
C VAL A 165 -5.54 8.95 -28.34
#